data_87cf2a66412ef214776d31cf9f618472
#
_entry.id   87cf2a66412ef214776d31cf9f618472
#
_cell.length_a   1.000
_cell.length_b   1.000
_cell.length_c   1.000
_cell.angle_alpha   90.00
_cell.angle_beta   90.00
_cell.angle_gamma   90.00
#
_symmetry.space_group_name_H-M   'P 1'
#
loop_
_entity.id
_entity.type
_entity.pdbx_description
1 polymer ?
#
loop_
_entity_poly.entity_id
_entity_poly.type
_entity_poly.pdbx_seq_one_letter_code
_entity_poly.pdbx_strand_id
1 'polypeptide(L)'
;MNPKHIILASASPRRKVILQKAGIDFTVEESLYTEPLHTNEDPHEFVKHLAYQKALAVAQKHRHAIVIGADTTIVCEGIVCEKPGTLEKATEMLRLLSGKKHAVITGYAVIDGTTGTSVVNVDTSYVWFKKLTEHDIQWYIQTGEPLDKAGAYAIQELGGKFVEKFEGDYDNIVGLPVKKVVEIIKKFLQIARDQ
;
A
#
# COMPACT_ATOMS: atom_id res chain seq x y z
N MET A 1 -30.82 -6.30 9.07
CA MET A 1 -29.89 -6.78 8.05
C MET A 1 -28.59 -7.22 8.71
N ASN A 2 -28.01 -8.35 8.29
CA ASN A 2 -26.69 -8.72 8.77
C ASN A 2 -25.65 -7.65 8.34
N PRO A 3 -24.68 -7.29 9.19
CA PRO A 3 -23.64 -6.36 8.80
C PRO A 3 -22.87 -6.92 7.59
N LYS A 4 -22.60 -6.05 6.60
CA LYS A 4 -21.83 -6.48 5.42
C LYS A 4 -20.46 -6.96 5.85
N HIS A 5 -20.08 -8.11 5.32
CA HIS A 5 -18.74 -8.65 5.52
C HIS A 5 -17.70 -7.75 4.85
N ILE A 6 -16.55 -7.53 5.49
CA ILE A 6 -15.44 -6.73 4.94
C ILE A 6 -14.31 -7.67 4.55
N ILE A 7 -13.74 -7.49 3.36
CA ILE A 7 -12.64 -8.30 2.84
C ILE A 7 -11.47 -7.38 2.45
N LEU A 8 -10.28 -7.71 2.93
CA LEU A 8 -9.04 -7.09 2.48
C LEU A 8 -8.45 -7.91 1.32
N ALA A 9 -8.47 -7.36 0.12
CA ALA A 9 -7.94 -7.97 -1.11
C ALA A 9 -6.40 -7.80 -1.21
N SER A 10 -5.67 -8.27 -0.21
CA SER A 10 -4.21 -8.10 -0.15
C SER A 10 -3.55 -9.14 0.76
N ALA A 11 -2.46 -9.74 0.29
CA ALA A 11 -1.59 -10.62 1.09
C ALA A 11 -0.67 -9.85 2.06
N SER A 12 -0.60 -8.52 1.97
CA SER A 12 0.32 -7.71 2.78
C SER A 12 0.03 -7.83 4.29
N PRO A 13 0.96 -8.38 5.10
CA PRO A 13 0.78 -8.47 6.54
C PRO A 13 0.72 -7.08 7.20
N ARG A 14 1.38 -6.08 6.62
CA ARG A 14 1.38 -4.71 7.11
C ARG A 14 -0.01 -4.07 7.01
N ARG A 15 -0.68 -4.21 5.86
CA ARG A 15 -2.06 -3.72 5.66
C ARG A 15 -3.05 -4.39 6.60
N LYS A 16 -2.89 -5.71 6.82
CA LYS A 16 -3.69 -6.46 7.79
C LYS A 16 -3.56 -5.86 9.20
N VAL A 17 -2.33 -5.63 9.66
CA VAL A 17 -2.07 -5.06 10.99
C VAL A 17 -2.67 -3.66 11.14
N ILE A 18 -2.54 -2.80 10.12
CA ILE A 18 -3.11 -1.44 10.14
C ILE A 18 -4.64 -1.52 10.30
N LEU A 19 -5.30 -2.35 9.49
CA LEU A 19 -6.75 -2.47 9.50
C LEU A 19 -7.28 -3.08 10.81
N GLN A 20 -6.56 -4.06 11.38
CA GLN A 20 -6.85 -4.62 12.71
C GLN A 20 -6.76 -3.57 13.82
N LYS A 21 -5.71 -2.74 13.82
CA LYS A 21 -5.53 -1.63 14.77
C LYS A 21 -6.63 -0.58 14.67
N ALA A 22 -7.25 -0.43 13.50
CA ALA A 22 -8.39 0.46 13.30
C ALA A 22 -9.72 -0.12 13.83
N GLY A 23 -9.72 -1.33 14.42
CA GLY A 23 -10.90 -1.98 15.01
C GLY A 23 -11.90 -2.48 13.97
N ILE A 24 -11.47 -2.72 12.74
CA ILE A 24 -12.31 -3.28 11.67
C ILE A 24 -12.25 -4.81 11.75
N ASP A 25 -13.42 -5.44 11.77
CA ASP A 25 -13.55 -6.90 11.61
C ASP A 25 -13.60 -7.23 10.11
N PHE A 26 -12.66 -8.06 9.63
CA PHE A 26 -12.51 -8.38 8.21
C PHE A 26 -11.86 -9.75 8.02
N THR A 27 -12.03 -10.30 6.83
CA THR A 27 -11.24 -11.44 6.34
C THR A 27 -10.23 -10.98 5.30
N VAL A 28 -9.26 -11.83 5.02
CA VAL A 28 -8.25 -11.61 3.98
C VAL A 28 -8.49 -12.60 2.85
N GLU A 29 -8.56 -12.07 1.62
CA GLU A 29 -8.51 -12.88 0.40
C GLU A 29 -7.54 -12.22 -0.58
N GLU A 30 -6.47 -12.91 -0.92
CA GLU A 30 -5.50 -12.39 -1.87
C GLU A 30 -6.11 -12.26 -3.26
N SER A 31 -5.90 -11.10 -3.88
CA SER A 31 -6.29 -10.88 -5.26
C SER A 31 -5.40 -11.68 -6.20
N LEU A 32 -6.01 -12.44 -7.11
CA LEU A 32 -5.32 -13.15 -8.20
C LEU A 32 -5.10 -12.26 -9.44
N TYR A 33 -5.30 -10.95 -9.32
CA TYR A 33 -5.03 -10.02 -10.41
C TYR A 33 -3.55 -9.99 -10.75
N THR A 34 -3.22 -10.28 -12.02
CA THR A 34 -1.85 -10.20 -12.52
C THR A 34 -1.51 -8.74 -12.79
N GLU A 35 -0.57 -8.22 -12.03
CA GLU A 35 -0.15 -6.83 -12.16
C GLU A 35 0.65 -6.66 -13.48
N PRO A 36 0.30 -5.67 -14.32
CA PRO A 36 1.14 -5.31 -15.46
C PRO A 36 2.46 -4.70 -14.96
N LEU A 37 3.49 -4.80 -15.78
CA LEU A 37 4.72 -4.06 -15.50
C LEU A 37 4.42 -2.56 -15.54
N HIS A 38 5.07 -1.79 -14.65
CA HIS A 38 4.96 -0.33 -14.67
C HIS A 38 5.44 0.19 -16.03
N THR A 39 4.60 0.96 -16.68
CA THR A 39 4.90 1.69 -17.91
C THR A 39 5.20 3.16 -17.57
N ASN A 40 5.35 4.04 -18.56
CA ASN A 40 5.56 5.47 -18.34
C ASN A 40 4.28 6.22 -17.87
N GLU A 41 3.36 5.53 -17.22
CA GLU A 41 2.15 6.13 -16.64
C GLU A 41 2.47 6.96 -15.40
N ASP A 42 1.59 7.90 -15.09
CA ASP A 42 1.65 8.63 -13.81
C ASP A 42 1.55 7.64 -12.64
N PRO A 43 2.50 7.65 -11.69
CA PRO A 43 2.50 6.70 -10.58
C PRO A 43 1.23 6.74 -9.72
N HIS A 44 0.55 7.90 -9.62
CA HIS A 44 -0.71 8.03 -8.88
C HIS A 44 -1.84 7.29 -9.59
N GLU A 45 -1.93 7.44 -10.91
CA GLU A 45 -2.95 6.72 -11.70
C GLU A 45 -2.68 5.22 -11.71
N PHE A 46 -1.41 4.82 -11.80
CA PHE A 46 -1.01 3.42 -11.79
C PHE A 46 -1.42 2.71 -10.50
N VAL A 47 -1.05 3.25 -9.33
CA VAL A 47 -1.42 2.63 -8.05
C VAL A 47 -2.93 2.65 -7.78
N LYS A 48 -3.67 3.67 -8.26
CA LYS A 48 -5.14 3.68 -8.20
C LYS A 48 -5.73 2.55 -9.03
N HIS A 49 -5.23 2.38 -10.26
CA HIS A 49 -5.65 1.31 -11.14
C HIS A 49 -5.40 -0.06 -10.51
N LEU A 50 -4.20 -0.31 -9.99
CA LEU A 50 -3.87 -1.58 -9.34
C LEU A 50 -4.74 -1.83 -8.10
N ALA A 51 -4.93 -0.83 -7.26
CA ALA A 51 -5.79 -0.94 -6.08
C ALA A 51 -7.23 -1.31 -6.45
N TYR A 52 -7.78 -0.67 -7.49
CA TYR A 52 -9.11 -0.96 -8.00
C TYR A 52 -9.22 -2.39 -8.56
N GLN A 53 -8.29 -2.80 -9.42
CA GLN A 53 -8.31 -4.13 -10.03
C GLN A 53 -8.19 -5.25 -8.97
N LYS A 54 -7.33 -5.05 -7.96
CA LYS A 54 -7.22 -5.98 -6.83
C LYS A 54 -8.54 -6.11 -6.07
N ALA A 55 -9.19 -4.99 -5.76
CA ALA A 55 -10.49 -5.00 -5.08
C ALA A 55 -11.58 -5.64 -5.96
N LEU A 56 -11.63 -5.30 -7.25
CA LEU A 56 -12.63 -5.77 -8.19
C LEU A 56 -12.58 -7.29 -8.37
N ALA A 57 -11.37 -7.86 -8.52
CA ALA A 57 -11.19 -9.30 -8.69
C ALA A 57 -11.75 -10.12 -7.53
N VAL A 58 -11.72 -9.57 -6.30
CA VAL A 58 -12.31 -10.20 -5.12
C VAL A 58 -13.81 -9.86 -5.00
N ALA A 59 -14.23 -8.62 -5.27
CA ALA A 59 -15.62 -8.21 -5.18
C ALA A 59 -16.54 -8.98 -6.15
N GLN A 60 -16.04 -9.36 -7.31
CA GLN A 60 -16.77 -10.19 -8.27
C GLN A 60 -17.17 -11.56 -7.72
N LYS A 61 -16.38 -12.11 -6.78
CA LYS A 61 -16.65 -13.38 -6.10
C LYS A 61 -17.55 -13.20 -4.87
N HIS A 62 -17.52 -12.02 -4.24
CA HIS A 62 -18.17 -11.72 -2.97
C HIS A 62 -19.17 -10.56 -3.08
N ARG A 63 -20.28 -10.81 -3.79
CA ARG A 63 -21.30 -9.80 -4.13
C ARG A 63 -22.02 -9.15 -2.94
N HIS A 64 -21.84 -9.66 -1.72
CA HIS A 64 -22.45 -9.10 -0.50
C HIS A 64 -21.42 -8.54 0.48
N ALA A 65 -20.18 -8.36 0.04
CA ALA A 65 -19.09 -7.86 0.87
C ALA A 65 -18.68 -6.42 0.47
N ILE A 66 -18.05 -5.73 1.40
CA ILE A 66 -17.26 -4.52 1.13
C ILE A 66 -15.81 -4.98 0.94
N VAL A 67 -15.21 -4.69 -0.19
CA VAL A 67 -13.86 -5.15 -0.54
C VAL A 67 -12.89 -3.97 -0.59
N ILE A 68 -11.75 -4.13 0.08
CA ILE A 68 -10.67 -3.13 0.16
C ILE A 68 -9.49 -3.64 -0.66
N GLY A 69 -9.06 -2.86 -1.65
CA GLY A 69 -7.82 -3.07 -2.39
C GLY A 69 -6.85 -1.92 -2.17
N ALA A 70 -5.56 -2.19 -2.21
CA ALA A 70 -4.54 -1.15 -2.14
C ALA A 70 -3.28 -1.56 -2.89
N ASP A 71 -2.57 -0.55 -3.40
CA ASP A 71 -1.24 -0.69 -3.97
C ASP A 71 -0.34 0.46 -3.54
N THR A 72 0.98 0.20 -3.40
CA THR A 72 1.92 1.20 -2.89
C THR A 72 3.19 1.18 -3.72
N THR A 73 3.62 2.35 -4.15
CA THR A 73 4.89 2.56 -4.83
C THR A 73 5.70 3.69 -4.19
N ILE A 74 6.99 3.71 -4.47
CA ILE A 74 7.91 4.78 -4.03
C ILE A 74 8.47 5.48 -5.26
N VAL A 75 8.52 6.82 -5.20
CA VAL A 75 9.08 7.63 -6.28
C VAL A 75 10.16 8.53 -5.72
N CYS A 76 11.37 8.43 -6.27
CA CYS A 76 12.52 9.27 -5.95
C CYS A 76 13.09 9.89 -7.23
N GLU A 77 13.17 11.22 -7.27
CA GLU A 77 13.71 11.96 -8.45
C GLU A 77 13.04 11.54 -9.77
N GLY A 78 11.74 11.25 -9.74
CA GLY A 78 10.99 10.79 -10.92
C GLY A 78 11.17 9.29 -11.26
N ILE A 79 12.00 8.57 -10.51
CA ILE A 79 12.22 7.14 -10.69
C ILE A 79 11.28 6.36 -9.78
N VAL A 80 10.51 5.44 -10.36
CA VAL A 80 9.65 4.53 -9.63
C VAL A 80 10.47 3.37 -9.07
N CYS A 81 10.41 3.19 -7.76
CA CYS A 81 11.13 2.14 -7.04
C CYS A 81 10.13 1.04 -6.63
N GLU A 82 9.99 0.05 -7.49
CA GLU A 82 9.19 -1.15 -7.23
C GLU A 82 9.88 -2.09 -6.23
N LYS A 83 9.34 -3.30 -6.06
CA LYS A 83 10.03 -4.34 -5.29
C LYS A 83 11.29 -4.77 -6.03
N PRO A 84 12.48 -4.76 -5.38
CA PRO A 84 13.73 -5.03 -6.08
C PRO A 84 13.84 -6.48 -6.56
N GLY A 85 13.33 -7.44 -5.83
CA GLY A 85 13.40 -8.86 -6.15
C GLY A 85 14.82 -9.47 -6.09
N THR A 86 15.88 -8.66 -6.21
CA THR A 86 17.28 -9.08 -6.05
C THR A 86 18.06 -8.16 -5.12
N LEU A 87 19.18 -8.67 -4.55
CA LEU A 87 20.02 -7.89 -3.64
C LEU A 87 20.73 -6.74 -4.35
N GLU A 88 21.11 -6.92 -5.62
CA GLU A 88 21.75 -5.90 -6.45
C GLU A 88 20.80 -4.71 -6.66
N LYS A 89 19.56 -4.96 -7.10
CA LYS A 89 18.55 -3.91 -7.29
C LYS A 89 18.17 -3.24 -5.97
N ALA A 90 18.10 -3.99 -4.86
CA ALA A 90 17.86 -3.42 -3.56
C ALA A 90 18.99 -2.46 -3.14
N THR A 91 20.23 -2.84 -3.42
CA THR A 91 21.42 -2.00 -3.17
C THR A 91 21.36 -0.70 -3.98
N GLU A 92 21.03 -0.78 -5.26
CA GLU A 92 20.88 0.38 -6.14
C GLU A 92 19.77 1.33 -5.66
N MET A 93 18.60 0.77 -5.26
CA MET A 93 17.50 1.55 -4.71
C MET A 93 17.89 2.27 -3.42
N LEU A 94 18.57 1.60 -2.48
CA LEU A 94 19.01 2.22 -1.23
C LEU A 94 20.04 3.33 -1.47
N ARG A 95 20.94 3.18 -2.45
CA ARG A 95 21.85 4.25 -2.87
C ARG A 95 21.11 5.43 -3.48
N LEU A 96 20.08 5.17 -4.31
CA LEU A 96 19.22 6.21 -4.88
C LEU A 96 18.50 7.01 -3.79
N LEU A 97 17.96 6.34 -2.76
CA LEU A 97 17.21 6.97 -1.67
C LEU A 97 18.09 7.68 -0.64
N SER A 98 19.39 7.31 -0.54
CA SER A 98 20.33 7.80 0.46
C SER A 98 20.44 9.33 0.46
N GLY A 99 20.14 9.96 1.60
CA GLY A 99 20.21 11.41 1.81
C GLY A 99 19.13 12.19 1.04
N LYS A 100 18.08 11.53 0.54
CA LYS A 100 17.08 12.18 -0.31
C LYS A 100 15.68 12.11 0.26
N LYS A 101 14.84 13.02 -0.23
CA LYS A 101 13.38 13.00 -0.10
C LYS A 101 12.80 12.10 -1.19
N HIS A 102 11.84 11.25 -0.82
CA HIS A 102 11.06 10.48 -1.78
C HIS A 102 9.58 10.45 -1.40
N ALA A 103 8.72 10.21 -2.39
CA ALA A 103 7.30 10.07 -2.19
C ALA A 103 6.93 8.59 -1.98
N VAL A 104 6.03 8.33 -1.04
CA VAL A 104 5.34 7.05 -0.87
C VAL A 104 3.89 7.27 -1.27
N ILE A 105 3.49 6.65 -2.36
CA ILE A 105 2.20 6.82 -3.02
C ILE A 105 1.40 5.54 -2.85
N THR A 106 0.25 5.61 -2.17
CA THR A 106 -0.64 4.47 -1.99
C THR A 106 -1.99 4.75 -2.64
N GLY A 107 -2.31 3.98 -3.68
CA GLY A 107 -3.65 3.87 -4.22
C GLY A 107 -4.50 2.95 -3.34
N TYR A 108 -5.78 3.30 -3.15
CA TYR A 108 -6.72 2.48 -2.42
C TYR A 108 -8.10 2.53 -3.06
N ALA A 109 -8.78 1.40 -3.01
CA ALA A 109 -10.13 1.24 -3.52
C ALA A 109 -11.00 0.53 -2.49
N VAL A 110 -12.24 0.98 -2.34
CA VAL A 110 -13.28 0.29 -1.57
C VAL A 110 -14.47 0.07 -2.49
N ILE A 111 -14.88 -1.18 -2.62
CA ILE A 111 -15.99 -1.59 -3.50
C ILE A 111 -17.09 -2.22 -2.65
N ASP A 112 -18.31 -1.73 -2.80
CA ASP A 112 -19.51 -2.41 -2.31
C ASP A 112 -19.96 -3.43 -3.35
N GLY A 113 -19.73 -4.70 -3.10
CA GLY A 113 -20.11 -5.79 -4.01
C GLY A 113 -21.62 -5.92 -4.24
N THR A 114 -22.46 -5.38 -3.34
CA THR A 114 -23.92 -5.43 -3.49
C THR A 114 -24.42 -4.45 -4.55
N THR A 115 -23.90 -3.21 -4.51
CA THR A 115 -24.36 -2.12 -5.38
C THR A 115 -23.44 -1.91 -6.58
N GLY A 116 -22.21 -2.44 -6.55
CA GLY A 116 -21.17 -2.14 -7.50
C GLY A 116 -20.53 -0.75 -7.30
N THR A 117 -20.98 0.00 -6.29
CA THR A 117 -20.43 1.33 -5.99
C THR A 117 -18.98 1.19 -5.56
N SER A 118 -18.12 2.04 -6.11
CA SER A 118 -16.70 2.05 -5.78
C SER A 118 -16.20 3.45 -5.47
N VAL A 119 -15.27 3.55 -4.54
CA VAL A 119 -14.47 4.76 -4.28
C VAL A 119 -13.02 4.40 -4.48
N VAL A 120 -12.35 5.10 -5.38
CA VAL A 120 -10.94 4.90 -5.72
C VAL A 120 -10.21 6.22 -5.50
N ASN A 121 -9.15 6.19 -4.71
CA ASN A 121 -8.37 7.38 -4.39
C ASN A 121 -6.88 7.03 -4.22
N VAL A 122 -6.07 8.06 -4.05
CA VAL A 122 -4.63 7.96 -3.80
C VAL A 122 -4.24 8.87 -2.65
N ASP A 123 -3.26 8.46 -1.87
CA ASP A 123 -2.62 9.28 -0.85
C ASP A 123 -1.11 9.32 -1.06
N THR A 124 -0.49 10.45 -0.70
CA THR A 124 0.94 10.66 -0.85
C THR A 124 1.52 11.17 0.44
N SER A 125 2.55 10.51 0.91
CA SER A 125 3.38 10.94 2.04
C SER A 125 4.83 11.03 1.60
N TYR A 126 5.63 11.79 2.33
CA TYR A 126 7.03 12.00 1.99
C TYR A 126 7.93 11.49 3.10
N VAL A 127 9.04 10.87 2.71
CA VAL A 127 10.05 10.36 3.63
C VAL A 127 11.41 10.92 3.25
N TRP A 128 12.21 11.30 4.23
CA TRP A 128 13.59 11.72 4.07
C TRP A 128 14.51 10.66 4.67
N PHE A 129 15.45 10.19 3.88
CA PHE A 129 16.49 9.31 4.38
C PHE A 129 17.71 10.09 4.86
N LYS A 130 18.33 9.61 5.91
CA LYS A 130 19.68 9.99 6.27
C LYS A 130 20.64 9.62 5.14
N LYS A 131 21.80 10.27 5.08
CA LYS A 131 22.87 9.83 4.20
C LYS A 131 23.39 8.46 4.69
N LEU A 132 23.22 7.43 3.88
CA LEU A 132 23.63 6.06 4.18
C LEU A 132 25.10 5.85 3.78
N THR A 133 25.82 5.10 4.59
CA THR A 133 27.14 4.57 4.23
C THR A 133 26.98 3.25 3.48
N GLU A 134 27.99 2.83 2.73
CA GLU A 134 27.99 1.49 2.11
C GLU A 134 27.88 0.37 3.16
N HIS A 135 28.42 0.60 4.35
CA HIS A 135 28.28 -0.34 5.47
C HIS A 135 26.80 -0.48 5.91
N ASP A 136 26.06 0.63 6.02
CA ASP A 136 24.63 0.60 6.37
C ASP A 136 23.83 -0.19 5.34
N ILE A 137 24.09 0.06 4.05
CA ILE A 137 23.43 -0.62 2.94
C ILE A 137 23.73 -2.11 2.98
N GLN A 138 25.00 -2.50 3.08
CA GLN A 138 25.41 -3.90 3.11
C GLN A 138 24.87 -4.64 4.35
N TRP A 139 24.87 -4.00 5.52
CA TRP A 139 24.25 -4.55 6.72
C TRP A 139 22.75 -4.84 6.49
N TYR A 140 22.03 -3.90 5.90
CA TYR A 140 20.60 -4.05 5.70
C TYR A 140 20.24 -5.08 4.61
N ILE A 141 21.01 -5.13 3.54
CA ILE A 141 20.86 -6.14 2.48
C ILE A 141 20.99 -7.57 3.04
N GLN A 142 21.93 -7.80 3.96
CA GLN A 142 22.16 -9.13 4.57
C GLN A 142 20.97 -9.61 5.41
N THR A 143 20.08 -8.71 5.85
CA THR A 143 18.88 -9.09 6.61
C THR A 143 17.82 -9.79 5.74
N GLY A 144 17.88 -9.64 4.42
CA GLY A 144 16.86 -10.12 3.49
C GLY A 144 15.58 -9.28 3.48
N GLU A 145 15.41 -8.33 4.42
CA GLU A 145 14.23 -7.49 4.55
C GLU A 145 13.91 -6.66 3.29
N PRO A 146 14.88 -6.15 2.52
CA PRO A 146 14.62 -5.30 1.36
C PRO A 146 13.81 -5.92 0.22
N LEU A 147 13.87 -7.23 0.03
CA LEU A 147 13.58 -7.89 -1.25
C LEU A 147 12.11 -7.80 -1.70
N ASP A 148 11.18 -7.76 -0.78
CA ASP A 148 9.72 -7.81 -1.03
C ASP A 148 9.01 -6.46 -0.81
N LYS A 149 9.77 -5.38 -0.70
CA LYS A 149 9.27 -4.05 -0.35
C LYS A 149 9.52 -3.04 -1.47
N ALA A 150 8.51 -2.23 -1.80
CA ALA A 150 8.69 -1.09 -2.70
C ALA A 150 9.77 -0.16 -2.13
N GLY A 151 10.72 0.27 -2.97
CA GLY A 151 11.87 1.07 -2.55
C GLY A 151 12.85 0.36 -1.63
N ALA A 152 12.77 -0.97 -1.52
CA ALA A 152 13.68 -1.79 -0.74
C ALA A 152 13.70 -1.50 0.78
N TYR A 153 12.64 -0.95 1.39
CA TYR A 153 12.59 -0.75 2.84
C TYR A 153 11.17 -0.74 3.42
N ALA A 154 11.07 -0.91 4.74
CA ALA A 154 9.85 -0.66 5.50
C ALA A 154 10.13 0.26 6.68
N ILE A 155 9.35 1.35 6.82
CA ILE A 155 9.53 2.34 7.90
C ILE A 155 9.30 1.73 9.29
N GLN A 156 8.47 0.71 9.41
CA GLN A 156 8.11 0.07 10.68
C GLN A 156 9.04 -1.08 11.09
N GLU A 157 9.99 -1.45 10.23
CA GLU A 157 10.94 -2.54 10.41
C GLU A 157 12.39 -1.99 10.52
N LEU A 158 13.41 -2.78 10.22
CA LEU A 158 14.81 -2.36 10.34
C LEU A 158 15.15 -1.17 9.44
N GLY A 159 14.52 -1.07 8.26
CA GLY A 159 14.68 0.06 7.33
C GLY A 159 14.25 1.40 7.90
N GLY A 160 13.43 1.42 8.96
CA GLY A 160 13.06 2.64 9.68
C GLY A 160 14.25 3.38 10.29
N LYS A 161 15.38 2.72 10.56
CA LYS A 161 16.62 3.35 11.03
C LYS A 161 17.19 4.37 10.06
N PHE A 162 16.90 4.23 8.77
CA PHE A 162 17.37 5.11 7.71
C PHE A 162 16.54 6.39 7.59
N VAL A 163 15.33 6.37 8.14
CA VAL A 163 14.42 7.53 8.08
C VAL A 163 14.90 8.62 9.02
N GLU A 164 15.10 9.82 8.48
CA GLU A 164 15.38 11.04 9.23
C GLU A 164 14.08 11.67 9.73
N LYS A 165 13.12 11.83 8.83
CA LYS A 165 11.77 12.36 9.10
C LYS A 165 10.78 11.90 8.03
N PHE A 166 9.51 12.11 8.30
CA PHE A 166 8.45 11.96 7.29
C PHE A 166 7.40 13.07 7.43
N GLU A 167 6.63 13.30 6.38
CA GLU A 167 5.48 14.20 6.32
C GLU A 167 4.30 13.48 5.66
N GLY A 168 3.08 13.70 6.17
CA GLY A 168 1.86 13.05 5.71
C GLY A 168 1.37 11.97 6.67
N ASP A 169 0.66 10.98 6.13
CA ASP A 169 0.05 9.89 6.90
C ASP A 169 1.02 8.72 7.04
N TYR A 170 1.34 8.35 8.29
CA TYR A 170 2.21 7.20 8.59
C TYR A 170 1.63 5.88 8.07
N ASP A 171 0.31 5.69 8.20
CA ASP A 171 -0.35 4.46 7.74
C ASP A 171 -0.34 4.36 6.21
N ASN A 172 -0.35 5.51 5.49
CA ASN A 172 -0.09 5.56 4.07
C ASN A 172 1.32 5.07 3.74
N ILE A 173 2.34 5.51 4.48
CA ILE A 173 3.73 5.05 4.27
C ILE A 173 3.86 3.54 4.50
N VAL A 174 3.14 3.00 5.47
CA VAL A 174 3.10 1.56 5.74
C VAL A 174 2.34 0.78 4.66
N GLY A 175 1.42 1.45 3.92
CA GLY A 175 0.77 0.89 2.73
C GLY A 175 -0.76 0.92 2.71
N LEU A 176 -1.43 1.61 3.66
CA LEU A 176 -2.88 1.80 3.64
C LEU A 176 -3.26 3.04 4.46
N PRO A 177 -3.80 4.12 3.85
CA PRO A 177 -4.28 5.30 4.56
C PRO A 177 -5.60 4.98 5.28
N VAL A 178 -5.49 4.25 6.41
CA VAL A 178 -6.60 3.54 7.06
C VAL A 178 -7.73 4.45 7.50
N LYS A 179 -7.45 5.67 7.95
CA LYS A 179 -8.49 6.63 8.37
C LYS A 179 -9.45 6.93 7.23
N LYS A 180 -8.90 7.21 6.02
CA LYS A 180 -9.68 7.48 4.81
C LYS A 180 -10.49 6.26 4.36
N VAL A 181 -9.88 5.08 4.42
CA VAL A 181 -10.55 3.81 4.09
C VAL A 181 -11.72 3.53 5.05
N VAL A 182 -11.52 3.71 6.35
CA VAL A 182 -12.57 3.51 7.37
C VAL A 182 -13.74 4.47 7.19
N GLU A 183 -13.49 5.73 6.82
CA GLU A 183 -14.55 6.69 6.52
C GLU A 183 -15.43 6.24 5.34
N ILE A 184 -14.82 5.68 4.29
CA ILE A 184 -15.57 5.15 3.14
C ILE A 184 -16.39 3.93 3.56
N ILE A 185 -15.81 3.01 4.31
CA ILE A 185 -16.51 1.82 4.83
C ILE A 185 -17.74 2.24 5.65
N LYS A 186 -17.57 3.21 6.57
CA LYS A 186 -18.68 3.71 7.38
C LYS A 186 -19.81 4.27 6.52
N LYS A 187 -19.51 5.04 5.48
CA LYS A 187 -20.51 5.56 4.53
C LYS A 187 -21.26 4.43 3.83
N PHE A 188 -20.57 3.40 3.35
CA PHE A 188 -21.22 2.25 2.69
C PHE A 188 -22.09 1.44 3.66
N LEU A 189 -21.69 1.32 4.92
CA LEU A 189 -22.49 0.64 5.95
C LEU A 189 -23.73 1.46 6.36
N GLN A 190 -23.65 2.79 6.36
CA GLN A 190 -24.80 3.67 6.66
C GLN A 190 -25.84 3.61 5.54
N ILE A 191 -25.43 3.75 4.30
CA ILE A 191 -26.34 3.65 3.13
C ILE A 191 -27.10 2.31 3.14
N ALA A 192 -26.45 1.24 3.55
CA ALA A 192 -27.08 -0.08 3.65
C ALA A 192 -28.10 -0.23 4.79
N ARG A 193 -28.12 0.68 5.79
CA ARG A 193 -29.10 0.69 6.89
C ARG A 193 -30.35 1.51 6.54
N ASP A 194 -30.19 2.45 5.62
CA ASP A 194 -31.26 3.40 5.23
C ASP A 194 -32.09 2.86 4.04
N GLN A 195 -31.75 1.70 3.49
CA GLN A 195 -32.47 0.93 2.48
C GLN A 195 -33.18 -0.29 3.07
#